data_260fbdf9bf9cf2b40fc6d3128df0f46d
#
_entry.id   260fbdf9bf9cf2b40fc6d3128df0f46d
#
_cell.length_a   1.000
_cell.length_b   1.000
_cell.length_c   1.000
_cell.angle_alpha   90.00
_cell.angle_beta   90.00
_cell.angle_gamma   90.00
#
_symmetry.space_group_name_H-M   'P 1'
#
loop_
_entity.id
_entity.type
_entity.pdbx_description
1 polymer ?
#
loop_
_entity_poly.entity_id
_entity_poly.type
_entity_poly.pdbx_seq_one_letter_code
_entity_poly.pdbx_strand_id
1 'polypeptide(L)'
;MEKTLAQRMIGQRVTHVSLGAGVVSACTNIAMKVKLDETGEECAFAFPYSFKQFFTAEDPALQQEILNFYNSGAWVAPIHDHHDC
;
A
#
# COMPACT_ATOMS: atom_id res chain seq x y z
N MET A 1 16.90 -13.07 -8.98
CA MET A 1 16.96 -11.91 -8.08
C MET A 1 15.68 -11.78 -7.32
N GLU A 2 15.79 -11.50 -6.04
CA GLU A 2 14.61 -11.31 -5.21
C GLU A 2 13.98 -9.95 -5.46
N LYS A 3 12.66 -9.92 -5.48
CA LYS A 3 11.92 -8.67 -5.55
C LYS A 3 11.88 -8.01 -4.18
N THR A 4 11.95 -6.70 -4.15
CA THR A 4 11.72 -5.96 -2.91
C THR A 4 10.25 -6.08 -2.51
N LEU A 5 9.93 -5.73 -1.26
CA LEU A 5 8.54 -5.74 -0.82
C LEU A 5 7.70 -4.82 -1.71
N ALA A 6 8.20 -3.63 -2.04
CA ALA A 6 7.48 -2.70 -2.91
C ALA A 6 7.18 -3.32 -4.26
N GLN A 7 8.15 -4.01 -4.87
CA GLN A 7 7.93 -4.67 -6.15
C GLN A 7 6.90 -5.79 -6.05
N ARG A 8 6.87 -6.51 -4.94
CA ARG A 8 5.91 -7.59 -4.71
C ARG A 8 4.49 -7.07 -4.49
N MET A 9 4.35 -5.81 -4.08
CA MET A 9 3.05 -5.19 -3.90
C MET A 9 2.32 -4.94 -5.22
N ILE A 10 3.06 -4.71 -6.29
CA ILE A 10 2.46 -4.40 -7.59
C ILE A 10 1.62 -5.58 -8.07
N GLY A 11 0.36 -5.31 -8.40
CA GLY A 11 -0.58 -6.34 -8.82
C GLY A 11 -1.34 -7.01 -7.67
N GLN A 12 -1.02 -6.69 -6.43
CA GLN A 12 -1.70 -7.28 -5.29
C GLN A 12 -3.02 -6.57 -5.00
N ARG A 13 -3.98 -7.33 -4.52
CA ARG A 13 -5.27 -6.77 -4.13
C ARG A 13 -5.22 -6.29 -2.69
N VAL A 14 -5.76 -5.11 -2.48
CA VAL A 14 -5.85 -4.49 -1.16
C VAL A 14 -7.24 -3.92 -0.96
N THR A 15 -7.62 -3.68 0.30
CA THR A 15 -8.92 -3.11 0.63
C THR A 15 -8.72 -1.87 1.50
N HIS A 16 -9.31 -0.77 1.09
CA HIS A 16 -9.32 0.47 1.86
C HIS A 16 -10.59 0.51 2.71
N VAL A 17 -10.49 1.00 3.94
CA VAL A 17 -11.61 1.03 4.89
C VAL A 17 -12.79 1.85 4.39
N SER A 18 -12.55 2.86 3.56
CA SER A 18 -13.61 3.74 3.05
C SER A 18 -13.82 3.62 1.55
N LEU A 19 -12.75 3.38 0.80
CA LEU A 19 -12.80 3.41 -0.67
C LEU A 19 -13.05 2.04 -1.29
N GLY A 20 -12.96 0.98 -0.51
CA GLY A 20 -13.20 -0.37 -0.98
C GLY A 20 -11.97 -1.03 -1.56
N ALA A 21 -12.19 -2.10 -2.33
CA ALA A 21 -11.10 -2.92 -2.87
C ALA A 21 -10.44 -2.26 -4.08
N GLY A 22 -9.17 -2.57 -4.27
CA GLY A 22 -8.42 -2.11 -5.42
C GLY A 22 -7.20 -2.97 -5.66
N VAL A 23 -6.42 -2.61 -6.66
CA VAL A 23 -5.20 -3.31 -7.04
C VAL A 23 -4.05 -2.31 -7.05
N VAL A 24 -2.93 -2.70 -6.45
CA VAL A 24 -1.73 -1.85 -6.45
C VAL A 24 -1.17 -1.79 -7.87
N SER A 25 -1.12 -0.61 -8.45
CA SER A 25 -0.61 -0.40 -9.81
C SER A 25 0.86 -0.01 -9.81
N ALA A 26 1.33 0.62 -8.73
CA ALA A 26 2.73 0.99 -8.57
C ALA A 26 3.04 1.08 -7.08
N CYS A 27 4.28 0.84 -6.72
CA CYS A 27 4.69 0.91 -5.32
C CYS A 27 6.18 1.19 -5.21
N THR A 28 6.53 2.10 -4.30
CA THR A 28 7.91 2.36 -3.90
C THR A 28 7.99 2.25 -2.37
N ASN A 29 9.17 2.49 -1.79
CA ASN A 29 9.32 2.42 -0.34
C ASN A 29 8.67 3.59 0.40
N ILE A 30 8.14 4.57 -0.31
CA ILE A 30 7.52 5.76 0.30
C ILE A 30 6.08 5.97 -0.11
N ALA A 31 5.66 5.41 -1.25
CA ALA A 31 4.31 5.64 -1.77
C ALA A 31 3.85 4.47 -2.61
N MET A 32 2.53 4.31 -2.72
CA MET A 32 1.94 3.35 -3.65
C MET A 32 0.75 3.98 -4.34
N LYS A 33 0.45 3.45 -5.53
CA LYS A 33 -0.75 3.82 -6.26
C LYS A 33 -1.67 2.62 -6.32
N VAL A 34 -2.95 2.87 -6.03
CA VAL A 34 -3.97 1.82 -6.02
C VAL A 34 -5.06 2.23 -7.00
N LYS A 35 -5.38 1.32 -7.91
CA LYS A 35 -6.50 1.50 -8.81
C LYS A 35 -7.73 0.89 -8.16
N LEU A 36 -8.71 1.73 -7.85
CA LEU A 36 -9.92 1.32 -7.15
C LEU A 36 -10.86 0.59 -8.11
N ASP A 37 -11.40 -0.54 -7.66
CA ASP A 37 -12.29 -1.35 -8.48
C ASP A 37 -13.59 -0.62 -8.82
N GLU A 38 -14.14 0.09 -7.83
CA GLU A 38 -15.47 0.70 -7.96
C GLU A 38 -15.46 1.87 -8.91
N THR A 39 -14.47 2.75 -8.82
CA THR A 39 -14.42 3.96 -9.63
C THR A 39 -13.45 3.87 -10.80
N GLY A 40 -12.51 2.94 -10.75
CA GLY A 40 -11.43 2.86 -11.72
C GLY A 40 -10.38 3.93 -11.57
N GLU A 41 -10.50 4.76 -10.55
CA GLU A 41 -9.53 5.82 -10.29
C GLU A 41 -8.26 5.27 -9.65
N GLU A 42 -7.13 5.88 -9.99
CA GLU A 42 -5.84 5.55 -9.41
C GLU A 42 -5.48 6.61 -8.39
N CYS A 43 -5.29 6.19 -7.14
CA CYS A 43 -5.01 7.09 -6.03
C CYS A 43 -3.66 6.77 -5.42
N ALA A 44 -2.94 7.79 -4.97
CA ALA A 44 -1.64 7.64 -4.32
C ALA A 44 -1.80 7.68 -2.80
N PHE A 45 -1.06 6.80 -2.13
CA PHE A 45 -1.07 6.69 -0.68
C PHE A 45 0.34 6.49 -0.15
N ALA A 46 0.57 6.85 1.11
CA ALA A 46 1.85 6.58 1.76
C ALA A 46 2.04 5.08 1.99
N PHE A 47 3.23 4.57 1.75
CA PHE A 47 3.56 3.17 1.95
C PHE A 47 4.80 3.08 2.84
N PRO A 48 4.84 2.21 3.85
CA PRO A 48 3.79 1.27 4.29
C PRO A 48 2.80 1.86 5.28
N TYR A 49 2.89 3.15 5.55
CA TYR A 49 2.13 3.83 6.61
C TYR A 49 0.62 3.59 6.50
N SER A 50 0.08 3.64 5.29
CA SER A 50 -1.38 3.48 5.08
C SER A 50 -1.89 2.11 5.50
N PHE A 51 -1.02 1.09 5.55
CA PHE A 51 -1.43 -0.25 5.96
C PHE A 51 -1.66 -0.38 7.45
N LYS A 52 -1.20 0.59 8.22
CA LYS A 52 -1.45 0.57 9.65
C LYS A 52 -2.91 0.90 9.97
N GLN A 53 -3.53 1.79 9.20
CA GLN A 53 -4.85 2.33 9.54
C GLN A 53 -5.90 2.15 8.45
N PHE A 54 -5.52 2.22 7.18
CA PHE A 54 -6.47 2.34 6.09
C PHE A 54 -6.56 1.12 5.19
N PHE A 55 -5.48 0.41 4.99
CA PHE A 55 -5.42 -0.68 4.04
C PHE A 55 -5.19 -2.02 4.70
N THR A 56 -5.75 -3.06 4.09
CA THR A 56 -5.47 -4.44 4.42
C THR A 56 -5.16 -5.18 3.13
N ALA A 57 -4.03 -5.89 3.09
CA ALA A 57 -3.71 -6.74 1.96
C ALA A 57 -4.58 -8.00 2.01
N GLU A 58 -5.02 -8.46 0.85
CA GLU A 58 -5.83 -9.68 0.78
C GLU A 58 -5.02 -10.92 1.21
N ASP A 59 -3.73 -10.93 0.87
CA ASP A 59 -2.82 -12.02 1.28
C ASP A 59 -2.33 -11.76 2.70
N PRO A 60 -2.67 -12.63 3.68
CA PRO A 60 -2.26 -12.42 5.07
C PRO A 60 -0.75 -12.47 5.27
N ALA A 61 -0.03 -13.27 4.49
CA ALA A 61 1.43 -13.32 4.57
C ALA A 61 2.04 -11.99 4.12
N LEU A 62 1.50 -11.41 3.05
CA LEU A 62 1.94 -10.11 2.57
C LEU A 62 1.59 -9.02 3.57
N GLN A 63 0.41 -9.07 4.17
CA GLN A 63 0.01 -8.12 5.20
C GLN A 63 1.02 -8.13 6.35
N GLN A 64 1.44 -9.30 6.80
CA GLN A 64 2.40 -9.42 7.89
C GLN A 64 3.75 -8.83 7.49
N GLU A 65 4.21 -9.06 6.27
CA GLU A 65 5.47 -8.50 5.78
C GLU A 65 5.41 -6.97 5.75
N ILE A 66 4.28 -6.41 5.33
CA ILE A 66 4.10 -4.95 5.30
C ILE A 66 4.18 -4.39 6.72
N LEU A 67 3.54 -5.02 7.68
CA LEU A 67 3.57 -4.57 9.07
C LEU A 67 4.96 -4.73 9.68
N ASN A 68 5.68 -5.78 9.32
CA ASN A 68 7.06 -5.95 9.76
C ASN A 68 7.95 -4.83 9.21
N PHE A 69 7.77 -4.48 7.95
CA PHE A 69 8.50 -3.36 7.35
C PHE A 69 8.15 -2.05 8.05
N TYR A 70 6.88 -1.82 8.33
CA TYR A 70 6.44 -0.65 9.07
C TYR A 70 7.13 -0.56 10.43
N ASN A 71 7.14 -1.68 11.16
CA ASN A 71 7.70 -1.73 12.51
C ASN A 71 9.22 -1.67 12.55
N SER A 72 9.88 -1.99 11.44
CA SER A 72 11.35 -1.97 11.37
C SER A 72 11.92 -0.55 11.34
N GLY A 73 11.10 0.43 10.94
CA GLY A 73 11.56 1.80 10.80
C GLY A 73 12.46 2.05 9.60
N ALA A 74 12.56 1.09 8.68
CA ALA A 74 13.41 1.21 7.50
C ALA A 74 12.79 2.09 6.39
N TRP A 75 11.58 2.53 6.58
CA TRP A 75 10.87 3.38 5.64
C TRP A 75 10.91 4.84 6.12
N VAL A 76 10.60 5.76 5.19
CA VAL A 76 10.58 7.19 5.51
C VAL A 76 9.15 7.63 5.78
N ALA A 77 8.91 8.17 6.98
CA ALA A 77 7.59 8.66 7.33
C ALA A 77 7.25 9.89 6.47
N PRO A 78 6.00 9.99 5.97
CA PRO A 78 5.60 11.17 5.20
C PRO A 78 5.51 12.39 6.12
N ILE A 79 5.93 13.54 5.60
CA ILE A 79 5.81 14.80 6.33
C ILE A 79 4.34 15.23 6.37
N HIS A 80 3.65 15.02 5.27
CA HIS A 80 2.23 15.33 5.16
C HIS A 80 1.48 14.07 4.76
N ASP A 81 0.43 13.79 5.50
CA ASP A 81 -0.44 12.66 5.22
C ASP A 81 -1.61 13.15 4.38
N HIS A 82 -1.44 13.11 3.06
CA HIS A 82 -2.51 13.49 2.16
C HIS A 82 -2.64 12.49 1.02
N HIS A 83 -3.82 12.42 0.48
CA HIS A 83 -4.16 11.51 -0.62
C HIS A 83 -4.42 12.34 -1.88
N ASP A 84 -4.02 11.80 -3.02
CA ASP A 84 -4.19 12.46 -4.32
C ASP A 84 -5.51 12.07 -5.01
N CYS A 85 -6.44 11.58 -4.25
CA CYS A 85 -7.76 11.26 -4.77
C CYS A 85 -8.72 12.41 -4.62
#